data_51dc8bbe871a752fba3947db295a0f41
#
_entry.id   51dc8bbe871a752fba3947db295a0f41
#
_cell.length_a   1.000
_cell.length_b   1.000
_cell.length_c   1.000
_cell.angle_alpha   90.00
_cell.angle_beta   90.00
_cell.angle_gamma   90.00
#
_symmetry.space_group_name_H-M   'P 1'
#
loop_
_entity.id
_entity.type
_entity.pdbx_description
1 polymer ?
#
loop_
_entity_poly.entity_id
_entity_poly.type
_entity_poly.pdbx_seq_one_letter_code
_entity_poly.pdbx_strand_id
1 'polypeptide(L)'
;ITGKYSHKNGFKDNEHSSFDGSQNTFIKELTKSGYQTAWIGKWHLETEPQGFTYWQVLPGQGSYYNPDFLMMDGSKKRIDGYASNVVEDVSEEWLDKRDTSKPFCLVIGHKATHRTWIPDTADLGLFDNTTFPLPQNFYDNYAGRKAAAVQDMTIAKTMIMGYDLKMFENEEAENKEGSIMRMNAAQRKKYDAYYQPIIADFKSKNLTGNALAEWKYQRYMRDYLATTVSL
;
A
#
# COMPACT_ATOMS: atom_id res chain seq x y z
N ILE A 1 2.61 -18.17 -5.96
CA ILE A 1 1.41 -18.63 -6.66
C ILE A 1 1.67 -19.91 -7.48
N THR A 2 2.85 -20.06 -8.09
CA THR A 2 3.27 -21.24 -8.86
C THR A 2 4.06 -22.27 -8.03
N GLY A 3 4.50 -21.96 -6.83
CA GLY A 3 5.47 -22.75 -6.05
C GLY A 3 6.89 -22.74 -6.63
N LYS A 4 7.19 -21.90 -7.62
CA LYS A 4 8.50 -21.80 -8.27
C LYS A 4 9.18 -20.47 -7.90
N TYR A 5 10.50 -20.48 -7.83
CA TYR A 5 11.30 -19.26 -7.72
C TYR A 5 11.10 -18.34 -8.94
N SER A 6 11.29 -17.03 -8.77
CA SER A 6 11.06 -16.02 -9.81
C SER A 6 11.82 -16.30 -11.12
N HIS A 7 13.08 -16.74 -11.04
CA HIS A 7 13.88 -17.11 -12.22
C HIS A 7 13.36 -18.36 -12.95
N LYS A 8 12.47 -19.14 -12.33
CA LYS A 8 11.82 -20.34 -12.92
C LYS A 8 10.41 -20.08 -13.42
N ASN A 9 9.68 -19.14 -12.80
CA ASN A 9 8.32 -18.80 -13.25
C ASN A 9 8.30 -17.63 -14.25
N GLY A 10 9.44 -16.98 -14.50
CA GLY A 10 9.59 -15.91 -15.48
C GLY A 10 9.27 -14.50 -14.96
N PHE A 11 8.62 -14.36 -13.82
CA PHE A 11 8.35 -13.05 -13.19
C PHE A 11 9.53 -12.65 -12.29
N LYS A 12 10.49 -11.90 -12.85
CA LYS A 12 11.79 -11.62 -12.23
C LYS A 12 11.81 -10.31 -11.44
N ASP A 13 11.06 -9.32 -11.89
CA ASP A 13 10.98 -7.98 -11.32
C ASP A 13 9.62 -7.33 -11.61
N ASN A 14 9.34 -6.19 -10.97
CA ASN A 14 8.09 -5.46 -11.13
C ASN A 14 8.09 -4.42 -12.26
N GLU A 15 9.20 -4.27 -12.99
CA GLU A 15 9.35 -3.22 -14.00
C GLU A 15 9.32 -3.77 -15.43
N HIS A 16 9.92 -4.96 -15.63
CA HIS A 16 10.13 -5.52 -16.96
C HIS A 16 9.50 -6.89 -17.15
N SER A 17 8.92 -7.46 -16.10
CA SER A 17 8.32 -8.79 -16.17
C SER A 17 6.80 -8.72 -16.10
N SER A 18 6.15 -9.58 -16.89
CA SER A 18 4.73 -9.90 -16.76
C SER A 18 4.56 -11.37 -16.42
N PHE A 19 3.58 -11.68 -15.58
CA PHE A 19 3.37 -13.06 -15.14
C PHE A 19 2.68 -13.87 -16.25
N ASP A 20 3.30 -14.98 -16.64
CA ASP A 20 2.64 -15.93 -17.54
C ASP A 20 1.58 -16.73 -16.77
N GLY A 21 0.32 -16.31 -16.92
CA GLY A 21 -0.83 -16.93 -16.31
C GLY A 21 -1.18 -18.32 -16.87
N SER A 22 -0.57 -18.77 -17.99
CA SER A 22 -0.77 -20.12 -18.52
C SER A 22 -0.17 -21.20 -17.62
N GLN A 23 0.83 -20.85 -16.83
CA GLN A 23 1.49 -21.76 -15.90
C GLN A 23 0.51 -22.38 -14.90
N ASN A 24 0.87 -23.55 -14.39
CA ASN A 24 0.12 -24.15 -13.29
C ASN A 24 0.28 -23.34 -12.00
N THR A 25 -0.84 -23.06 -11.33
CA THR A 25 -0.91 -22.32 -10.07
C THR A 25 -1.76 -23.09 -9.07
N PHE A 26 -1.55 -22.87 -7.77
CA PHE A 26 -2.37 -23.52 -6.74
C PHE A 26 -3.87 -23.21 -6.92
N ILE A 27 -4.19 -22.02 -7.42
CA ILE A 27 -5.58 -21.62 -7.70
C ILE A 27 -6.21 -22.49 -8.78
N LYS A 28 -5.49 -22.76 -9.88
CA LYS A 28 -6.00 -23.65 -10.95
C LYS A 28 -6.29 -25.05 -10.41
N GLU A 29 -5.45 -25.57 -9.51
CA GLU A 29 -5.66 -26.88 -8.90
C GLU A 29 -6.87 -26.87 -7.95
N LEU A 30 -7.04 -25.82 -7.15
CA LEU A 30 -8.22 -25.68 -6.30
C LEU A 30 -9.51 -25.58 -7.13
N THR A 31 -9.51 -24.78 -8.19
CA THR A 31 -10.67 -24.64 -9.09
C THR A 31 -11.01 -25.95 -9.76
N LYS A 32 -10.04 -26.71 -10.26
CA LYS A 32 -10.24 -28.08 -10.80
C LYS A 32 -10.81 -29.04 -9.76
N SER A 33 -10.48 -28.84 -8.49
CA SER A 33 -10.96 -29.65 -7.37
C SER A 33 -12.33 -29.21 -6.84
N GLY A 34 -13.02 -28.29 -7.55
CA GLY A 34 -14.38 -27.86 -7.23
C GLY A 34 -14.48 -26.68 -6.26
N TYR A 35 -13.36 -26.03 -5.91
CA TYR A 35 -13.40 -24.82 -5.12
C TYR A 35 -13.92 -23.63 -5.92
N GLN A 36 -14.65 -22.75 -5.28
CA GLN A 36 -14.85 -21.38 -5.72
C GLN A 36 -13.60 -20.60 -5.33
N THR A 37 -12.96 -19.96 -6.29
CA THR A 37 -11.70 -19.26 -6.07
C THR A 37 -11.84 -17.79 -6.41
N ALA A 38 -11.41 -16.89 -5.52
CA ALA A 38 -11.46 -15.47 -5.77
C ALA A 38 -10.15 -14.78 -5.42
N TRP A 39 -9.85 -13.69 -6.17
CA TRP A 39 -8.84 -12.71 -5.81
C TRP A 39 -9.45 -11.31 -5.81
N ILE A 40 -9.37 -10.62 -4.67
CA ILE A 40 -9.91 -9.27 -4.50
C ILE A 40 -8.80 -8.33 -4.00
N GLY A 41 -8.65 -7.18 -4.64
CA GLY A 41 -7.64 -6.19 -4.27
C GLY A 41 -6.36 -6.25 -5.10
N LYS A 42 -5.19 -5.97 -4.52
CA LYS A 42 -3.93 -5.85 -5.25
C LYS A 42 -3.45 -7.16 -5.85
N TRP A 43 -3.28 -7.18 -7.16
CA TRP A 43 -2.71 -8.30 -7.93
C TRP A 43 -1.24 -8.08 -8.31
N HIS A 44 -0.94 -6.98 -8.96
CA HIS A 44 0.40 -6.48 -9.33
C HIS A 44 1.32 -7.51 -10.01
N LEU A 45 0.79 -8.27 -10.95
CA LEU A 45 1.55 -9.22 -11.78
C LEU A 45 1.55 -8.84 -13.27
N GLU A 46 1.14 -7.62 -13.61
CA GLU A 46 1.12 -7.01 -14.95
C GLU A 46 0.29 -7.79 -16.00
N THR A 47 -0.55 -8.71 -15.56
CA THR A 47 -1.48 -9.50 -16.38
C THR A 47 -2.79 -9.70 -15.62
N GLU A 48 -3.85 -10.05 -16.32
CA GLU A 48 -5.11 -10.42 -15.67
C GLU A 48 -4.97 -11.74 -14.90
N PRO A 49 -5.64 -11.87 -13.73
CA PRO A 49 -5.67 -13.12 -13.00
C PRO A 49 -6.29 -14.25 -13.82
N GLN A 50 -5.65 -15.41 -13.83
CA GLN A 50 -6.14 -16.58 -14.56
C GLN A 50 -6.41 -17.76 -13.63
N GLY A 51 -7.46 -18.53 -13.95
CA GLY A 51 -7.82 -19.76 -13.22
C GLY A 51 -8.70 -19.52 -12.00
N PHE A 52 -9.08 -18.30 -11.71
CA PHE A 52 -10.06 -17.94 -10.69
C PHE A 52 -11.50 -18.05 -11.22
N THR A 53 -12.45 -18.33 -10.34
CA THR A 53 -13.88 -18.22 -10.66
C THR A 53 -14.41 -16.80 -10.54
N TYR A 54 -13.70 -15.95 -9.79
CA TYR A 54 -13.97 -14.52 -9.65
C TYR A 54 -12.69 -13.74 -9.39
N TRP A 55 -12.59 -12.54 -9.92
CA TRP A 55 -11.59 -11.56 -9.48
C TRP A 55 -12.04 -10.12 -9.72
N GLN A 56 -11.59 -9.25 -8.83
CA GLN A 56 -11.75 -7.79 -8.91
C GLN A 56 -10.48 -7.17 -8.34
N VAL A 57 -9.63 -6.62 -9.21
CA VAL A 57 -8.26 -6.28 -8.83
C VAL A 57 -7.92 -4.81 -9.03
N LEU A 58 -7.07 -4.31 -8.15
CA LEU A 58 -6.47 -2.98 -8.28
C LEU A 58 -5.45 -2.98 -9.43
N PRO A 59 -5.48 -2.01 -10.36
CA PRO A 59 -4.45 -1.87 -11.37
C PRO A 59 -3.12 -1.47 -10.74
N GLY A 60 -2.03 -2.11 -11.15
CA GLY A 60 -0.67 -1.85 -10.67
C GLY A 60 -0.58 -1.88 -9.14
N GLN A 61 -0.08 -0.78 -8.55
CA GLN A 61 0.05 -0.62 -7.10
C GLN A 61 -1.27 -0.24 -6.39
N GLY A 62 -2.33 0.09 -7.13
CA GLY A 62 -3.54 0.64 -6.57
C GLY A 62 -3.38 2.05 -5.98
N SER A 63 -4.47 2.63 -5.50
CA SER A 63 -4.49 3.90 -4.78
C SER A 63 -5.09 3.72 -3.40
N TYR A 64 -4.66 4.52 -2.41
CA TYR A 64 -5.23 4.51 -1.06
C TYR A 64 -6.66 5.05 -1.01
N TYR A 65 -6.98 6.01 -1.86
CA TYR A 65 -8.31 6.62 -1.91
C TYR A 65 -8.97 6.44 -3.26
N ASN A 66 -10.27 6.17 -3.22
CA ASN A 66 -11.15 6.04 -4.38
C ASN A 66 -10.53 5.16 -5.48
N PRO A 67 -10.17 3.90 -5.14
CA PRO A 67 -9.45 3.02 -6.03
C PRO A 67 -10.25 2.67 -7.28
N ASP A 68 -9.54 2.55 -8.41
CA ASP A 68 -10.08 1.88 -9.59
C ASP A 68 -9.89 0.37 -9.44
N PHE A 69 -10.85 -0.39 -9.92
CA PHE A 69 -10.77 -1.84 -10.05
C PHE A 69 -10.87 -2.25 -11.52
N LEU A 70 -10.10 -3.26 -11.89
CA LEU A 70 -10.32 -4.06 -13.08
C LEU A 70 -11.25 -5.20 -12.71
N MET A 71 -12.29 -5.39 -13.52
CA MET A 71 -13.31 -6.42 -13.31
C MET A 71 -13.07 -7.60 -14.24
N MET A 72 -13.53 -8.78 -13.86
CA MET A 72 -13.38 -10.01 -14.65
C MET A 72 -14.04 -9.95 -16.04
N ASP A 73 -15.02 -9.06 -16.25
CA ASP A 73 -15.66 -8.80 -17.54
C ASP A 73 -14.89 -7.81 -18.44
N GLY A 74 -13.69 -7.39 -18.00
CA GLY A 74 -12.84 -6.41 -18.68
C GLY A 74 -13.21 -4.95 -18.43
N SER A 75 -14.26 -4.67 -17.66
CA SER A 75 -14.65 -3.30 -17.30
C SER A 75 -13.74 -2.74 -16.21
N LYS A 76 -13.78 -1.40 -16.08
CA LYS A 76 -13.11 -0.67 -14.99
C LYS A 76 -14.15 0.06 -14.16
N LYS A 77 -14.03 -0.02 -12.84
CA LYS A 77 -14.94 0.64 -11.91
C LYS A 77 -14.15 1.39 -10.86
N ARG A 78 -14.46 2.67 -10.66
CA ARG A 78 -14.01 3.43 -9.49
C ARG A 78 -14.99 3.25 -8.36
N ILE A 79 -14.48 3.01 -7.16
CA ILE A 79 -15.29 2.90 -5.94
C ILE A 79 -14.79 3.93 -4.95
N ASP A 80 -15.69 4.81 -4.49
CA ASP A 80 -15.34 5.82 -3.51
C ASP A 80 -15.10 5.17 -2.14
N GLY A 81 -14.06 5.62 -1.45
CA GLY A 81 -13.70 5.14 -0.12
C GLY A 81 -12.20 4.97 0.08
N TYR A 82 -11.82 4.53 1.25
CA TYR A 82 -10.46 4.09 1.54
C TYR A 82 -10.26 2.66 1.05
N ALA A 83 -9.10 2.38 0.45
CA ALA A 83 -8.90 1.15 -0.30
C ALA A 83 -9.08 -0.14 0.53
N SER A 84 -8.67 -0.14 1.82
CA SER A 84 -8.85 -1.32 2.67
C SER A 84 -10.34 -1.60 2.91
N ASN A 85 -11.12 -0.58 3.27
CA ASN A 85 -12.56 -0.71 3.51
C ASN A 85 -13.28 -1.18 2.24
N VAL A 86 -12.93 -0.58 1.08
CA VAL A 86 -13.53 -0.99 -0.21
C VAL A 86 -13.19 -2.44 -0.56
N VAL A 87 -11.95 -2.89 -0.31
CA VAL A 87 -11.54 -4.28 -0.55
C VAL A 87 -12.26 -5.23 0.41
N GLU A 88 -12.48 -4.83 1.66
CA GLU A 88 -13.27 -5.55 2.65
C GLU A 88 -14.73 -5.69 2.18
N ASP A 89 -15.42 -4.57 1.88
CA ASP A 89 -16.80 -4.56 1.40
C ASP A 89 -17.02 -5.49 0.19
N VAL A 90 -16.11 -5.44 -0.80
CA VAL A 90 -16.14 -6.30 -1.99
C VAL A 90 -15.93 -7.77 -1.62
N SER A 91 -15.09 -8.03 -0.63
CA SER A 91 -14.80 -9.40 -0.17
C SER A 91 -15.98 -10.00 0.59
N GLU A 92 -16.63 -9.22 1.44
CA GLU A 92 -17.86 -9.61 2.14
C GLU A 92 -19.00 -9.85 1.15
N GLU A 93 -19.19 -8.96 0.18
CA GLU A 93 -20.20 -9.12 -0.87
C GLU A 93 -19.99 -10.42 -1.66
N TRP A 94 -18.74 -10.77 -1.96
CA TRP A 94 -18.43 -12.04 -2.62
C TRP A 94 -18.72 -13.25 -1.70
N LEU A 95 -18.35 -13.17 -0.43
CA LEU A 95 -18.63 -14.21 0.55
C LEU A 95 -20.12 -14.46 0.73
N ASP A 96 -20.93 -13.42 0.74
CA ASP A 96 -22.38 -13.53 0.88
C ASP A 96 -23.06 -14.16 -0.35
N LYS A 97 -22.50 -13.92 -1.54
CA LYS A 97 -23.05 -14.39 -2.81
C LYS A 97 -22.52 -15.77 -3.24
N ARG A 98 -21.51 -16.31 -2.56
CA ARG A 98 -20.91 -17.59 -2.94
C ARG A 98 -21.90 -18.76 -2.80
N ASP A 99 -21.69 -19.80 -3.55
CA ASP A 99 -22.41 -21.08 -3.38
C ASP A 99 -21.92 -21.77 -2.09
N THR A 100 -22.74 -21.77 -1.04
CA THR A 100 -22.40 -22.34 0.27
C THR A 100 -22.25 -23.85 0.27
N SER A 101 -22.67 -24.54 -0.79
CA SER A 101 -22.47 -25.98 -0.95
C SER A 101 -21.07 -26.39 -1.41
N LYS A 102 -20.23 -25.40 -1.79
CA LYS A 102 -18.87 -25.64 -2.29
C LYS A 102 -17.82 -25.05 -1.35
N PRO A 103 -16.65 -25.70 -1.24
CA PRO A 103 -15.52 -25.09 -0.59
C PRO A 103 -15.04 -23.85 -1.38
N PHE A 104 -14.37 -22.94 -0.70
CA PHE A 104 -13.85 -21.73 -1.34
C PHE A 104 -12.40 -21.42 -0.94
N CYS A 105 -11.74 -20.63 -1.78
CA CYS A 105 -10.46 -19.99 -1.51
C CYS A 105 -10.54 -18.53 -1.93
N LEU A 106 -10.58 -17.63 -0.96
CA LEU A 106 -10.55 -16.18 -1.16
C LEU A 106 -9.16 -15.65 -0.80
N VAL A 107 -8.53 -14.95 -1.73
CA VAL A 107 -7.29 -14.21 -1.50
C VAL A 107 -7.62 -12.71 -1.50
N ILE A 108 -7.31 -12.03 -0.41
CA ILE A 108 -7.50 -10.59 -0.25
C ILE A 108 -6.13 -9.91 -0.31
N GLY A 109 -5.95 -9.01 -1.27
CA GLY A 109 -4.71 -8.27 -1.47
C GLY A 109 -4.89 -6.79 -1.11
N HIS A 110 -4.44 -6.38 0.07
CA HIS A 110 -4.53 -4.98 0.46
C HIS A 110 -3.44 -4.11 -0.17
N LYS A 111 -3.73 -2.81 -0.33
CA LYS A 111 -2.75 -1.78 -0.67
C LYS A 111 -1.90 -1.40 0.54
N ALA A 112 -2.50 -1.22 1.70
CA ALA A 112 -1.81 -0.93 2.95
C ALA A 112 -0.95 -2.16 3.35
N THR A 113 0.22 -1.98 3.89
CA THR A 113 0.88 -0.72 4.26
C THR A 113 1.98 -0.33 3.25
N HIS A 114 1.71 -0.39 1.96
CA HIS A 114 2.70 -0.01 0.95
C HIS A 114 3.05 1.48 1.07
N ARG A 115 4.31 1.84 0.79
CA ARG A 115 4.71 3.24 0.55
C ARG A 115 3.68 3.90 -0.40
N THR A 116 3.03 4.99 -0.07
CA THR A 116 3.44 6.12 0.78
C THR A 116 2.82 6.17 2.20
N TRP A 117 2.25 5.12 2.71
CA TRP A 117 1.66 5.06 4.07
C TRP A 117 0.68 6.20 4.34
N ILE A 118 -0.41 6.24 3.61
CA ILE A 118 -1.48 7.22 3.81
C ILE A 118 -2.62 6.51 4.55
N PRO A 119 -2.89 6.85 5.83
CA PRO A 119 -3.99 6.22 6.58
C PRO A 119 -5.36 6.67 6.10
N ASP A 120 -6.41 5.97 6.52
CA ASP A 120 -7.76 6.49 6.39
C ASP A 120 -7.89 7.82 7.16
N THR A 121 -8.74 8.70 6.66
CA THR A 121 -9.05 9.96 7.34
C THR A 121 -9.70 9.77 8.71
N ALA A 122 -10.22 8.59 9.02
CA ALA A 122 -10.72 8.22 10.33
C ALA A 122 -9.60 7.99 11.37
N ASP A 123 -8.41 7.59 10.90
CA ASP A 123 -7.28 7.20 11.74
C ASP A 123 -6.17 8.26 11.80
N LEU A 124 -6.38 9.42 11.15
CA LEU A 124 -5.45 10.54 11.21
C LEU A 124 -5.27 11.00 12.66
N GLY A 125 -4.02 11.16 13.08
CA GLY A 125 -3.70 11.63 14.43
C GLY A 125 -3.73 10.57 15.53
N LEU A 126 -4.07 9.32 15.24
CA LEU A 126 -4.20 8.25 16.23
C LEU A 126 -2.95 8.09 17.13
N PHE A 127 -1.77 8.38 16.59
CA PHE A 127 -0.49 8.27 17.30
C PHE A 127 0.20 9.61 17.57
N ASP A 128 -0.50 10.75 17.48
CA ASP A 128 0.14 12.07 17.63
C ASP A 128 0.74 12.29 19.03
N ASN A 129 0.11 11.75 20.06
CA ASN A 129 0.57 11.83 21.44
C ASN A 129 1.60 10.72 21.80
N THR A 130 1.99 9.89 20.83
CA THR A 130 2.96 8.81 21.06
C THR A 130 4.36 9.24 20.67
N THR A 131 5.31 9.04 21.56
CA THR A 131 6.75 9.14 21.24
C THR A 131 7.30 7.72 21.12
N PHE A 132 7.81 7.38 19.96
CA PHE A 132 8.39 6.07 19.69
C PHE A 132 9.86 6.04 20.13
N PRO A 133 10.30 5.02 20.87
CA PRO A 133 11.71 4.89 21.24
C PRO A 133 12.55 4.69 19.98
N LEU A 134 13.70 5.35 19.93
CA LEU A 134 14.66 5.11 18.85
C LEU A 134 15.24 3.69 18.99
N PRO A 135 15.35 2.92 17.90
CA PRO A 135 16.07 1.65 17.93
C PRO A 135 17.52 1.86 18.37
N GLN A 136 18.09 0.89 19.09
CA GLN A 136 19.49 0.97 19.57
C GLN A 136 20.50 1.22 18.43
N ASN A 137 20.18 0.74 17.22
CA ASN A 137 20.98 0.89 16.00
C ASN A 137 20.54 2.07 15.12
N PHE A 138 19.77 3.02 15.63
CA PHE A 138 19.27 4.15 14.84
C PHE A 138 20.39 4.98 14.20
N TYR A 139 21.50 5.16 14.90
CA TYR A 139 22.68 5.89 14.44
C TYR A 139 23.84 4.96 14.02
N ASP A 140 23.54 3.72 13.70
CA ASP A 140 24.55 2.76 13.30
C ASP A 140 25.28 3.20 12.03
N ASN A 141 26.61 3.12 12.04
CA ASN A 141 27.47 3.41 10.90
C ASN A 141 27.72 2.21 9.99
N TYR A 142 27.13 1.06 10.33
CA TYR A 142 27.27 -0.21 9.62
C TYR A 142 28.71 -0.75 9.50
N ALA A 143 29.62 -0.35 10.39
CA ALA A 143 31.02 -0.80 10.35
C ALA A 143 31.13 -2.34 10.30
N GLY A 144 31.94 -2.84 9.41
CA GLY A 144 32.14 -4.28 9.19
C GLY A 144 31.04 -5.00 8.42
N ARG A 145 29.94 -4.34 8.03
CA ARG A 145 28.78 -4.92 7.32
C ARG A 145 28.65 -4.31 5.92
N LYS A 146 29.36 -4.86 4.94
CA LYS A 146 29.44 -4.32 3.57
C LYS A 146 28.07 -4.04 2.94
N ALA A 147 27.15 -4.99 2.95
CA ALA A 147 25.83 -4.85 2.33
C ALA A 147 25.02 -3.73 2.98
N ALA A 148 25.02 -3.65 4.31
CA ALA A 148 24.32 -2.60 5.04
C ALA A 148 24.96 -1.21 4.84
N ALA A 149 26.29 -1.14 4.72
CA ALA A 149 27.02 0.12 4.55
C ALA A 149 26.78 0.76 3.17
N VAL A 150 26.52 -0.03 2.13
CA VAL A 150 26.28 0.47 0.76
C VAL A 150 24.82 0.57 0.37
N GLN A 151 23.90 0.03 1.19
CA GLN A 151 22.48 0.13 0.92
C GLN A 151 21.99 1.58 1.08
N ASP A 152 20.97 1.94 0.32
CA ASP A 152 20.48 3.31 0.19
C ASP A 152 19.11 3.55 0.86
N MET A 153 18.71 2.68 1.78
CA MET A 153 17.45 2.80 2.51
C MET A 153 17.68 3.26 3.94
N THR A 154 17.81 4.58 4.14
CA THR A 154 17.98 5.19 5.46
C THR A 154 16.92 6.24 5.72
N ILE A 155 16.47 6.38 6.97
CA ILE A 155 15.54 7.43 7.38
C ILE A 155 16.14 8.82 7.15
N ALA A 156 17.41 8.98 7.50
CA ALA A 156 18.07 10.28 7.43
C ALA A 156 18.22 10.81 5.98
N LYS A 157 18.68 9.94 5.05
CA LYS A 157 19.10 10.37 3.70
C LYS A 157 18.07 10.09 2.62
N THR A 158 17.44 8.92 2.61
CA THR A 158 16.65 8.44 1.47
C THR A 158 15.13 8.56 1.64
N MET A 159 14.66 8.84 2.85
CA MET A 159 13.24 9.11 3.08
C MET A 159 12.86 10.46 2.49
N ILE A 160 11.95 10.46 1.51
CA ILE A 160 11.53 11.64 0.74
C ILE A 160 10.47 12.43 1.53
N MET A 161 10.74 13.71 1.78
CA MET A 161 9.91 14.54 2.65
C MET A 161 8.45 14.63 2.20
N GLY A 162 8.19 14.96 0.95
CA GLY A 162 6.82 15.02 0.41
C GLY A 162 6.20 13.63 0.29
N TYR A 163 6.81 12.77 -0.50
CA TYR A 163 6.26 11.45 -0.84
C TYR A 163 6.07 10.53 0.38
N ASP A 164 7.08 10.40 1.23
CA ASP A 164 7.02 9.51 2.39
C ASP A 164 6.34 10.14 3.60
N LEU A 165 6.64 11.42 3.88
CA LEU A 165 6.26 12.08 5.13
C LEU A 165 5.17 13.15 4.96
N LYS A 166 4.65 13.35 3.72
CA LYS A 166 3.62 14.35 3.35
C LYS A 166 4.06 15.79 3.64
N MET A 167 5.36 16.02 3.80
CA MET A 167 5.94 17.36 3.97
C MET A 167 6.24 17.97 2.60
N PHE A 168 5.20 18.30 1.85
CA PHE A 168 5.32 18.88 0.53
C PHE A 168 5.80 20.33 0.59
N GLU A 169 6.57 20.74 -0.41
CA GLU A 169 7.07 22.12 -0.50
C GLU A 169 5.93 23.11 -0.76
N ASN A 170 4.98 22.71 -1.58
CA ASN A 170 3.82 23.51 -1.97
C ASN A 170 2.66 22.62 -2.40
N GLU A 171 1.50 23.22 -2.57
CA GLU A 171 0.26 22.55 -2.97
C GLU A 171 0.35 21.90 -4.36
N GLU A 172 1.11 22.47 -5.30
CA GLU A 172 1.29 21.86 -6.63
C GLU A 172 2.01 20.52 -6.55
N ALA A 173 3.05 20.41 -5.71
CA ALA A 173 3.77 19.17 -5.47
C ALA A 173 2.88 18.13 -4.78
N GLU A 174 2.06 18.56 -3.80
CA GLU A 174 1.12 17.73 -3.09
C GLU A 174 0.03 17.16 -4.02
N ASN A 175 -0.52 18.00 -4.90
CA ASN A 175 -1.56 17.60 -5.85
C ASN A 175 -1.08 16.67 -6.95
N LYS A 176 0.22 16.43 -7.09
CA LYS A 176 0.80 15.43 -8.00
C LYS A 176 0.95 14.05 -7.36
N GLU A 177 0.77 13.92 -6.04
CA GLU A 177 0.77 12.62 -5.38
C GLU A 177 -0.52 11.85 -5.72
N GLY A 178 -0.37 10.65 -6.28
CA GLY A 178 -1.45 9.91 -6.91
C GLY A 178 -2.63 9.59 -5.98
N SER A 179 -2.38 9.25 -4.71
CA SER A 179 -3.45 8.95 -3.76
C SER A 179 -4.15 10.21 -3.24
N ILE A 180 -3.40 11.30 -3.04
CA ILE A 180 -3.95 12.60 -2.60
C ILE A 180 -4.81 13.22 -3.71
N MET A 181 -4.33 13.20 -4.95
CA MET A 181 -5.06 13.69 -6.13
C MET A 181 -6.41 12.99 -6.33
N ARG A 182 -6.55 11.76 -5.83
CA ARG A 182 -7.79 10.97 -5.97
C ARG A 182 -8.81 11.22 -4.86
N MET A 183 -8.43 11.95 -3.81
CA MET A 183 -9.36 12.28 -2.73
C MET A 183 -10.53 13.13 -3.23
N ASN A 184 -11.74 12.80 -2.79
CA ASN A 184 -12.87 13.70 -2.96
C ASN A 184 -12.76 14.90 -2.00
N ALA A 185 -13.62 15.91 -2.17
CA ALA A 185 -13.54 17.16 -1.40
C ALA A 185 -13.64 16.94 0.12
N ALA A 186 -14.44 15.97 0.57
CA ALA A 186 -14.60 15.69 2.00
C ALA A 186 -13.34 15.00 2.59
N GLN A 187 -12.77 14.05 1.87
CA GLN A 187 -11.52 13.38 2.23
C GLN A 187 -10.37 14.38 2.24
N ARG A 188 -10.25 15.18 1.18
CA ARG A 188 -9.21 16.22 1.06
C ARG A 188 -9.30 17.23 2.20
N LYS A 189 -10.48 17.69 2.54
CA LYS A 189 -10.68 18.64 3.67
C LYS A 189 -10.14 18.07 5.00
N LYS A 190 -10.40 16.80 5.29
CA LYS A 190 -9.90 16.15 6.51
C LYS A 190 -8.39 15.97 6.48
N TYR A 191 -7.87 15.54 5.34
CA TYR A 191 -6.43 15.38 5.12
C TYR A 191 -5.70 16.72 5.33
N ASP A 192 -6.13 17.78 4.68
CA ASP A 192 -5.53 19.12 4.80
C ASP A 192 -5.62 19.66 6.22
N ALA A 193 -6.74 19.51 6.89
CA ALA A 193 -6.92 19.95 8.28
C ALA A 193 -5.91 19.27 9.22
N TYR A 194 -5.49 18.05 8.92
CA TYR A 194 -4.52 17.32 9.71
C TYR A 194 -3.07 17.65 9.32
N TYR A 195 -2.71 17.58 8.03
CA TYR A 195 -1.30 17.72 7.61
C TYR A 195 -0.82 19.16 7.51
N GLN A 196 -1.65 20.15 7.16
CA GLN A 196 -1.21 21.52 6.99
C GLN A 196 -0.61 22.15 8.27
N PRO A 197 -1.18 21.96 9.48
CA PRO A 197 -0.55 22.41 10.71
C PRO A 197 0.81 21.74 10.96
N ILE A 198 0.95 20.44 10.65
CA ILE A 198 2.20 19.69 10.82
C ILE A 198 3.27 20.21 9.87
N ILE A 199 2.90 20.50 8.61
CA ILE A 199 3.80 21.08 7.61
C ILE A 199 4.28 22.46 8.05
N ALA A 200 3.38 23.31 8.56
CA ALA A 200 3.72 24.63 9.06
C ALA A 200 4.68 24.57 10.26
N ASP A 201 4.39 23.71 11.23
CA ASP A 201 5.24 23.48 12.41
C ASP A 201 6.62 22.95 11.99
N PHE A 202 6.68 21.97 11.11
CA PHE A 202 7.94 21.42 10.59
C PHE A 202 8.79 22.50 9.93
N LYS A 203 8.20 23.31 9.04
CA LYS A 203 8.90 24.40 8.34
C LYS A 203 9.47 25.44 9.33
N SER A 204 8.75 25.73 10.40
CA SER A 204 9.21 26.69 11.42
C SER A 204 10.42 26.22 12.22
N LYS A 205 10.60 24.91 12.38
CA LYS A 205 11.64 24.31 13.22
C LYS A 205 13.03 24.30 12.59
N ASN A 206 13.15 24.41 11.27
CA ASN A 206 14.42 24.39 10.53
C ASN A 206 15.37 23.25 10.96
N LEU A 207 14.83 22.04 11.14
CA LEU A 207 15.58 20.90 11.68
C LEU A 207 16.67 20.43 10.72
N THR A 208 17.83 20.07 11.29
CA THR A 208 18.97 19.52 10.54
C THR A 208 19.63 18.36 11.30
N GLY A 209 20.50 17.60 10.63
CA GLY A 209 21.30 16.54 11.27
C GLY A 209 20.44 15.49 11.99
N ASN A 210 20.85 15.13 13.20
CA ASN A 210 20.18 14.09 14.01
C ASN A 210 18.75 14.50 14.38
N ALA A 211 18.50 15.76 14.71
CA ALA A 211 17.17 16.25 15.03
C ALA A 211 16.19 16.07 13.87
N LEU A 212 16.62 16.27 12.63
CA LEU A 212 15.82 15.99 11.44
C LEU A 212 15.59 14.49 11.26
N ALA A 213 16.61 13.66 11.48
CA ALA A 213 16.48 12.21 11.35
C ALA A 213 15.49 11.63 12.38
N GLU A 214 15.57 12.07 13.62
CA GLU A 214 14.64 11.68 14.69
C GLU A 214 13.21 12.15 14.39
N TRP A 215 13.03 13.38 13.93
CA TRP A 215 11.72 13.89 13.53
C TRP A 215 11.13 13.09 12.37
N LYS A 216 11.92 12.76 11.34
CA LYS A 216 11.49 11.89 10.23
C LYS A 216 11.03 10.51 10.75
N TYR A 217 11.77 9.92 11.68
CA TYR A 217 11.41 8.64 12.28
C TYR A 217 10.07 8.72 13.02
N GLN A 218 9.87 9.73 13.86
CA GLN A 218 8.61 9.91 14.59
C GLN A 218 7.43 10.08 13.62
N ARG A 219 7.59 10.93 12.58
CA ARG A 219 6.53 11.15 11.59
C ARG A 219 6.22 9.87 10.80
N TYR A 220 7.25 9.16 10.35
CA TYR A 220 7.12 7.89 9.69
C TYR A 220 6.36 6.85 10.53
N MET A 221 6.75 6.68 11.79
CA MET A 221 6.12 5.72 12.70
C MET A 221 4.64 6.03 12.91
N ARG A 222 4.28 7.29 13.06
CA ARG A 222 2.87 7.71 13.22
C ARG A 222 2.04 7.38 11.99
N ASP A 223 2.50 7.76 10.81
CA ASP A 223 1.78 7.51 9.55
C ASP A 223 1.73 6.02 9.23
N TYR A 224 2.84 5.29 9.40
CA TYR A 224 2.90 3.87 9.12
C TYR A 224 1.96 3.06 10.01
N LEU A 225 1.97 3.33 11.33
CA LEU A 225 1.10 2.62 12.27
C LEU A 225 -0.37 3.02 12.11
N ALA A 226 -0.68 4.29 11.85
CA ALA A 226 -2.04 4.69 11.51
C ALA A 226 -2.54 3.97 10.24
N THR A 227 -1.70 3.89 9.18
CA THR A 227 -2.02 3.12 7.96
C THR A 227 -2.18 1.62 8.25
N THR A 228 -1.45 1.08 9.24
CA THR A 228 -1.59 -0.32 9.67
C THR A 228 -2.91 -0.55 10.40
N VAL A 229 -3.38 0.42 11.18
CA VAL A 229 -4.71 0.35 11.83
C VAL A 229 -5.83 0.47 10.80
N SER A 230 -5.61 1.24 9.73
CA SER A 230 -6.56 1.38 8.62
C SER A 230 -6.62 0.16 7.68
N LEU A 231 -5.87 -0.91 7.99
CA LEU A 231 -5.87 -2.16 7.25
C LEU A 231 -6.97 -3.11 7.72
#